data_a27393ade0c64b1a80c667510e816bfc
#
_entry.id   a27393ade0c64b1a80c667510e816bfc
#
_cell.length_a   1.000
_cell.length_b   1.000
_cell.length_c   1.000
_cell.angle_alpha   90.00
_cell.angle_beta   90.00
_cell.angle_gamma   90.00
#
_symmetry.space_group_name_H-M   'P 1'
#
loop_
_entity.id
_entity.type
_entity.pdbx_description
1 polymer ?
#
loop_
_entity_poly.entity_id
_entity_poly.type
_entity_poly.pdbx_seq_one_letter_code
_entity_poly.pdbx_strand_id
1 'polypeptide(L)'
;MTLLVVGSAGQLGREMVRAASVSRPVVGLSRVDLDVTDPGAVRAAIEAYRPSVVVNGSAWTDVDGCELEPERADLVNARAVGNLAEACTLVGSHLVQVSTDFVFDGTPGPDGVLTPYGEDHPTNPLNVYGASKLAGEEAAGAGATVARTTWLQSADGPGMVGRILAALEGDGPVELLGDRRACPTFIVDLVPALLQLADERVPGVVHVVNEGVASWVEVGHLVAAEVGADFDRIVSITESDLGLPRPARRPVYSALDSAALRRLGHPPLRHHRDAVAATVARLRG
;
A
#
# COMPACT_ATOMS: atom_id res chain seq x y z
N MET A 1 19.93 -14.05 -8.14
CA MET A 1 18.80 -13.41 -8.86
C MET A 1 18.77 -11.93 -8.49
N THR A 2 18.84 -11.02 -9.46
CA THR A 2 18.81 -9.56 -9.21
C THR A 2 17.36 -9.10 -9.06
N LEU A 3 17.09 -8.34 -8.00
CA LEU A 3 15.82 -7.65 -7.78
C LEU A 3 15.96 -6.19 -8.23
N LEU A 4 15.02 -5.70 -9.02
CA LEU A 4 14.88 -4.28 -9.34
C LEU A 4 13.69 -3.71 -8.58
N VAL A 5 13.89 -2.63 -7.83
CA VAL A 5 12.84 -1.91 -7.11
C VAL A 5 12.62 -0.55 -7.73
N VAL A 6 11.46 -0.35 -8.34
CA VAL A 6 11.05 0.93 -8.93
C VAL A 6 10.28 1.73 -7.86
N GLY A 7 10.58 3.03 -7.76
CA GLY A 7 10.06 3.86 -6.67
C GLY A 7 10.84 3.70 -5.35
N SER A 8 12.14 3.40 -5.45
CA SER A 8 13.03 3.08 -4.32
C SER A 8 13.18 4.20 -3.28
N ALA A 9 12.89 5.46 -3.60
CA ALA A 9 12.90 6.58 -2.66
C ALA A 9 11.62 6.68 -1.80
N GLY A 10 10.54 5.97 -2.16
CA GLY A 10 9.31 5.88 -1.37
C GLY A 10 9.49 5.06 -0.09
N GLN A 11 8.52 5.13 0.83
CA GLN A 11 8.57 4.40 2.11
C GLN A 11 8.70 2.88 1.89
N LEU A 12 7.84 2.31 1.04
CA LEU A 12 7.88 0.89 0.70
C LEU A 12 9.17 0.53 -0.04
N GLY A 13 9.56 1.34 -1.03
CA GLY A 13 10.75 1.07 -1.85
C GLY A 13 12.05 1.06 -1.03
N ARG A 14 12.23 2.00 -0.10
CA ARG A 14 13.40 2.02 0.79
C ARG A 14 13.50 0.75 1.64
N GLU A 15 12.39 0.35 2.25
CA GLU A 15 12.37 -0.86 3.07
C GLU A 15 12.58 -2.12 2.23
N MET A 16 11.99 -2.17 1.02
CA MET A 16 12.20 -3.26 0.07
C MET A 16 13.69 -3.41 -0.30
N VAL A 17 14.36 -2.31 -0.64
CA VAL A 17 15.81 -2.31 -0.93
C VAL A 17 16.61 -2.75 0.29
N ARG A 18 16.32 -2.18 1.48
CA ARG A 18 17.01 -2.52 2.72
C ARG A 18 16.90 -4.00 3.06
N ALA A 19 15.68 -4.54 3.05
CA ALA A 19 15.42 -5.93 3.44
C ALA A 19 16.01 -6.93 2.42
N ALA A 20 15.83 -6.68 1.13
CA ALA A 20 16.29 -7.59 0.10
C ALA A 20 17.81 -7.59 -0.07
N SER A 21 18.50 -6.48 0.19
CA SER A 21 19.97 -6.36 0.06
C SER A 21 20.74 -7.27 1.02
N VAL A 22 20.10 -7.80 2.04
CA VAL A 22 20.70 -8.76 2.98
C VAL A 22 20.99 -10.11 2.31
N SER A 23 20.17 -10.51 1.32
CA SER A 23 20.19 -11.87 0.75
C SER A 23 20.47 -11.93 -0.74
N ARG A 24 20.39 -10.81 -1.48
CA ARG A 24 20.52 -10.78 -2.95
C ARG A 24 21.00 -9.43 -3.47
N PRO A 25 21.54 -9.37 -4.72
CA PRO A 25 21.75 -8.10 -5.42
C PRO A 25 20.44 -7.36 -5.66
N VAL A 26 20.40 -6.09 -5.27
CA VAL A 26 19.23 -5.21 -5.44
C VAL A 26 19.63 -3.94 -6.17
N VAL A 27 18.84 -3.54 -7.14
CA VAL A 27 18.94 -2.25 -7.81
C VAL A 27 17.69 -1.45 -7.45
N GLY A 28 17.87 -0.30 -6.78
CA GLY A 28 16.78 0.62 -6.47
C GLY A 28 16.81 1.80 -7.43
N LEU A 29 15.72 2.02 -8.16
CA LEU A 29 15.54 3.17 -9.04
C LEU A 29 14.47 4.09 -8.48
N SER A 30 14.85 5.31 -8.19
CA SER A 30 13.95 6.39 -7.79
C SER A 30 13.42 7.15 -9.00
N ARG A 31 12.54 8.13 -8.79
CA ARG A 31 12.03 8.98 -9.88
C ARG A 31 13.12 9.78 -10.61
N VAL A 32 14.22 10.10 -9.95
CA VAL A 32 15.34 10.82 -10.61
C VAL A 32 16.23 9.89 -11.43
N ASP A 33 16.18 8.56 -11.13
CA ASP A 33 16.96 7.56 -11.84
C ASP A 33 16.19 6.99 -13.04
N LEU A 34 14.85 6.90 -12.93
CA LEU A 34 13.97 6.33 -13.94
C LEU A 34 12.63 7.06 -13.97
N ASP A 35 12.32 7.73 -15.06
CA ASP A 35 10.97 8.17 -15.38
C ASP A 35 10.18 6.98 -15.95
N VAL A 36 9.29 6.42 -15.14
CA VAL A 36 8.46 5.25 -15.55
C VAL A 36 7.45 5.59 -16.65
N THR A 37 7.20 6.88 -16.90
CA THR A 37 6.29 7.34 -17.95
C THR A 37 6.95 7.37 -19.33
N ASP A 38 8.29 7.28 -19.38
CA ASP A 38 9.05 7.14 -20.62
C ASP A 38 9.28 5.64 -20.95
N PRO A 39 8.60 5.07 -21.97
CA PRO A 39 8.73 3.67 -22.31
C PRO A 39 10.15 3.32 -22.79
N GLY A 40 10.85 4.26 -23.42
CA GLY A 40 12.23 4.06 -23.87
C GLY A 40 13.20 3.95 -22.70
N ALA A 41 13.09 4.83 -21.71
CA ALA A 41 13.89 4.78 -20.48
C ALA A 41 13.63 3.49 -19.69
N VAL A 42 12.35 3.09 -19.55
CA VAL A 42 11.95 1.86 -18.86
C VAL A 42 12.57 0.64 -19.56
N ARG A 43 12.42 0.53 -20.88
CA ARG A 43 12.99 -0.56 -21.65
C ARG A 43 14.51 -0.63 -21.50
N ALA A 44 15.21 0.50 -21.67
CA ALA A 44 16.66 0.56 -21.54
C ALA A 44 17.16 0.13 -20.15
N ALA A 45 16.47 0.55 -19.09
CA ALA A 45 16.81 0.16 -17.72
C ALA A 45 16.62 -1.35 -17.50
N ILE A 46 15.48 -1.92 -17.91
CA ILE A 46 15.20 -3.35 -17.76
C ILE A 46 16.17 -4.21 -18.58
N GLU A 47 16.50 -3.82 -19.81
CA GLU A 47 17.47 -4.51 -20.65
C GLU A 47 18.90 -4.44 -20.06
N ALA A 48 19.29 -3.30 -19.49
CA ALA A 48 20.61 -3.12 -18.90
C ALA A 48 20.81 -3.96 -17.61
N TYR A 49 19.83 -3.94 -16.70
CA TYR A 49 19.94 -4.65 -15.42
C TYR A 49 19.54 -6.13 -15.51
N ARG A 50 18.73 -6.52 -16.50
CA ARG A 50 18.18 -7.89 -16.68
C ARG A 50 17.76 -8.53 -15.37
N PRO A 51 16.89 -7.86 -14.58
CA PRO A 51 16.47 -8.37 -13.28
C PRO A 51 15.66 -9.66 -13.46
N SER A 52 15.70 -10.55 -12.48
CA SER A 52 14.79 -11.70 -12.43
C SER A 52 13.37 -11.32 -11.98
N VAL A 53 13.28 -10.26 -11.18
CA VAL A 53 12.03 -9.73 -10.66
C VAL A 53 12.11 -8.21 -10.64
N VAL A 54 11.01 -7.55 -10.98
CA VAL A 54 10.78 -6.10 -10.84
C VAL A 54 9.65 -5.91 -9.84
N VAL A 55 9.89 -5.15 -8.76
CA VAL A 55 8.84 -4.69 -7.86
C VAL A 55 8.56 -3.23 -8.14
N ASN A 56 7.34 -2.93 -8.60
CA ASN A 56 6.90 -1.57 -8.83
C ASN A 56 6.14 -1.03 -7.62
N GLY A 57 6.82 -0.19 -6.83
CA GLY A 57 6.25 0.63 -5.75
C GLY A 57 6.05 2.09 -6.15
N SER A 58 6.27 2.44 -7.43
CA SER A 58 6.02 3.81 -7.91
C SER A 58 4.53 4.03 -8.16
N ALA A 59 4.03 5.17 -7.71
CA ALA A 59 2.66 5.62 -7.96
C ALA A 59 2.52 7.11 -7.63
N TRP A 60 1.54 7.75 -8.21
CA TRP A 60 1.03 9.03 -7.72
C TRP A 60 -0.11 8.76 -6.76
N THR A 61 0.12 9.00 -5.46
CA THR A 61 -0.77 8.60 -4.36
C THR A 61 -1.51 9.77 -3.72
N ASP A 62 -1.38 10.98 -4.28
CA ASP A 62 -2.20 12.12 -3.90
C ASP A 62 -3.62 11.93 -4.46
N VAL A 63 -4.50 11.39 -3.62
CA VAL A 63 -5.86 10.99 -4.02
C VAL A 63 -6.66 12.18 -4.51
N ASP A 64 -6.56 13.33 -3.84
CA ASP A 64 -7.26 14.55 -4.24
C ASP A 64 -6.61 15.19 -5.48
N GLY A 65 -5.28 15.14 -5.59
CA GLY A 65 -4.56 15.56 -6.78
C GLY A 65 -4.95 14.75 -8.02
N CYS A 66 -5.19 13.45 -7.88
CA CYS A 66 -5.66 12.60 -8.99
C CYS A 66 -7.01 13.05 -9.55
N GLU A 67 -7.94 13.53 -8.71
CA GLU A 67 -9.22 14.11 -9.18
C GLU A 67 -9.01 15.39 -10.00
N LEU A 68 -7.99 16.17 -9.66
CA LEU A 68 -7.69 17.43 -10.34
C LEU A 68 -6.91 17.23 -11.64
N GLU A 69 -6.12 16.16 -11.72
CA GLU A 69 -5.25 15.85 -12.88
C GLU A 69 -5.42 14.37 -13.31
N PRO A 70 -6.60 13.96 -13.80
CA PRO A 70 -6.89 12.55 -14.11
C PRO A 70 -5.96 11.95 -15.18
N GLU A 71 -5.56 12.74 -16.17
CA GLU A 71 -4.63 12.29 -17.22
C GLU A 71 -3.24 11.94 -16.66
N ARG A 72 -2.77 12.71 -15.68
CA ARG A 72 -1.53 12.42 -14.99
C ARG A 72 -1.64 11.17 -14.10
N ALA A 73 -2.79 10.98 -13.46
CA ALA A 73 -3.07 9.78 -12.69
C ALA A 73 -3.01 8.54 -13.59
N ASP A 74 -3.66 8.57 -14.75
CA ASP A 74 -3.61 7.50 -15.75
C ASP A 74 -2.18 7.27 -16.26
N LEU A 75 -1.46 8.34 -16.60
CA LEU A 75 -0.10 8.23 -17.11
C LEU A 75 0.84 7.51 -16.11
N VAL A 76 0.79 7.91 -14.84
CA VAL A 76 1.72 7.39 -13.82
C VAL A 76 1.25 6.05 -13.23
N ASN A 77 -0.06 5.88 -12.99
CA ASN A 77 -0.59 4.73 -12.27
C ASN A 77 -1.04 3.58 -13.18
N ALA A 78 -1.26 3.85 -14.48
CA ALA A 78 -1.71 2.84 -15.44
C ALA A 78 -0.71 2.65 -16.59
N ARG A 79 -0.50 3.65 -17.45
CA ARG A 79 0.38 3.50 -18.64
C ARG A 79 1.81 3.15 -18.26
N ALA A 80 2.36 3.78 -17.22
CA ALA A 80 3.70 3.45 -16.74
C ALA A 80 3.82 1.99 -16.27
N VAL A 81 2.76 1.41 -15.71
CA VAL A 81 2.74 -0.02 -15.37
C VAL A 81 2.78 -0.89 -16.62
N GLY A 82 2.05 -0.51 -17.68
CA GLY A 82 2.12 -1.16 -18.99
C GLY A 82 3.55 -1.15 -19.57
N ASN A 83 4.25 0.00 -19.49
CA ASN A 83 5.65 0.10 -19.93
C ASN A 83 6.55 -0.91 -19.19
N LEU A 84 6.38 -1.03 -17.87
CA LEU A 84 7.12 -1.99 -17.04
C LEU A 84 6.78 -3.44 -17.41
N ALA A 85 5.50 -3.76 -17.59
CA ALA A 85 5.03 -5.10 -17.93
C ALA A 85 5.58 -5.56 -19.28
N GLU A 86 5.54 -4.68 -20.31
CA GLU A 86 6.10 -4.95 -21.62
C GLU A 86 7.61 -5.20 -21.54
N ALA A 87 8.35 -4.30 -20.89
CA ALA A 87 9.80 -4.45 -20.73
C ALA A 87 10.19 -5.70 -19.94
N CYS A 88 9.44 -6.05 -18.88
CA CYS A 88 9.64 -7.29 -18.13
C CYS A 88 9.45 -8.53 -19.01
N THR A 89 8.41 -8.53 -19.84
CA THR A 89 8.12 -9.63 -20.76
C THR A 89 9.28 -9.87 -21.74
N LEU A 90 9.88 -8.81 -22.29
CA LEU A 90 10.99 -8.90 -23.23
C LEU A 90 12.23 -9.62 -22.67
N VAL A 91 12.48 -9.50 -21.37
CA VAL A 91 13.66 -10.10 -20.73
C VAL A 91 13.35 -11.31 -19.84
N GLY A 92 12.07 -11.71 -19.73
CA GLY A 92 11.62 -12.82 -18.89
C GLY A 92 11.63 -12.50 -17.37
N SER A 93 11.53 -11.22 -17.02
CA SER A 93 11.37 -10.76 -15.63
C SER A 93 9.94 -10.98 -15.14
N HIS A 94 9.79 -11.28 -13.85
CA HIS A 94 8.49 -11.26 -13.19
C HIS A 94 8.19 -9.86 -12.64
N LEU A 95 6.98 -9.33 -12.89
CA LEU A 95 6.53 -8.04 -12.36
C LEU A 95 5.68 -8.25 -11.11
N VAL A 96 6.00 -7.56 -10.03
CA VAL A 96 5.14 -7.38 -8.85
C VAL A 96 4.65 -5.95 -8.84
N GLN A 97 3.36 -5.76 -9.08
CA GLN A 97 2.70 -4.45 -9.08
C GLN A 97 2.01 -4.20 -7.75
N VAL A 98 2.42 -3.17 -7.02
CA VAL A 98 1.75 -2.77 -5.79
C VAL A 98 0.48 -1.97 -6.13
N SER A 99 -0.66 -2.38 -5.57
CA SER A 99 -1.96 -1.76 -5.76
C SER A 99 -2.61 -1.38 -4.43
N THR A 100 -3.90 -1.08 -4.44
CA THR A 100 -4.62 -0.41 -3.35
C THR A 100 -6.00 -1.03 -3.11
N ASP A 101 -6.50 -0.84 -1.88
CA ASP A 101 -7.88 -1.07 -1.49
C ASP A 101 -8.89 -0.11 -2.15
N PHE A 102 -8.44 1.03 -2.69
CA PHE A 102 -9.29 2.03 -3.35
C PHE A 102 -9.90 1.55 -4.68
N VAL A 103 -9.59 0.34 -5.10
CA VAL A 103 -10.29 -0.33 -6.20
C VAL A 103 -11.71 -0.76 -5.81
N PHE A 104 -12.07 -0.71 -4.53
CA PHE A 104 -13.38 -1.04 -3.99
C PHE A 104 -14.16 0.20 -3.54
N ASP A 105 -15.49 0.11 -3.55
CA ASP A 105 -16.40 1.24 -3.26
C ASP A 105 -16.80 1.38 -1.79
N GLY A 106 -16.51 0.40 -0.95
CA GLY A 106 -16.86 0.44 0.47
C GLY A 106 -18.33 0.16 0.76
N THR A 107 -19.07 -0.43 -0.19
CA THR A 107 -20.47 -0.76 0.00
C THR A 107 -20.66 -2.09 0.75
N PRO A 108 -21.73 -2.20 1.57
CA PRO A 108 -22.09 -3.47 2.17
C PRO A 108 -22.41 -4.55 1.12
N GLY A 109 -22.18 -5.80 1.47
CA GLY A 109 -22.65 -6.93 0.66
C GLY A 109 -24.17 -6.97 0.51
N PRO A 110 -24.70 -7.92 -0.26
CA PRO A 110 -26.16 -8.06 -0.49
C PRO A 110 -26.97 -8.28 0.80
N ASP A 111 -26.34 -8.75 1.85
CA ASP A 111 -26.89 -8.94 3.19
C ASP A 111 -26.87 -7.67 4.06
N GLY A 112 -26.36 -6.57 3.54
CA GLY A 112 -26.19 -5.31 4.27
C GLY A 112 -25.01 -5.29 5.26
N VAL A 113 -24.15 -6.31 5.25
CA VAL A 113 -23.01 -6.44 6.16
C VAL A 113 -21.72 -5.98 5.47
N LEU A 114 -20.93 -5.19 6.18
CA LEU A 114 -19.57 -4.82 5.77
C LEU A 114 -18.61 -5.95 6.15
N THR A 115 -18.13 -6.67 5.15
CA THR A 115 -17.11 -7.72 5.31
C THR A 115 -15.84 -7.35 4.54
N PRO A 116 -14.66 -7.80 4.96
CA PRO A 116 -13.44 -7.57 4.20
C PRO A 116 -13.55 -8.11 2.77
N TYR A 117 -13.08 -7.31 1.80
CA TYR A 117 -13.08 -7.67 0.38
C TYR A 117 -12.09 -8.81 0.11
N GLY A 118 -12.55 -9.90 -0.48
CA GLY A 118 -11.70 -10.94 -1.05
C GLY A 118 -11.15 -10.54 -2.42
N GLU A 119 -10.14 -11.27 -2.90
CA GLU A 119 -9.48 -10.98 -4.19
C GLU A 119 -10.42 -11.08 -5.39
N ASP A 120 -11.43 -11.96 -5.30
CA ASP A 120 -12.43 -12.22 -6.36
C ASP A 120 -13.64 -11.24 -6.31
N HIS A 121 -13.66 -10.31 -5.35
CA HIS A 121 -14.76 -9.35 -5.23
C HIS A 121 -14.74 -8.37 -6.40
N PRO A 122 -15.90 -8.03 -7.00
CA PRO A 122 -15.97 -7.03 -8.07
C PRO A 122 -15.39 -5.68 -7.61
N THR A 123 -14.55 -5.10 -8.44
CA THR A 123 -13.98 -3.77 -8.21
C THR A 123 -14.94 -2.67 -8.69
N ASN A 124 -15.01 -1.57 -7.95
CA ASN A 124 -15.83 -0.39 -8.28
C ASN A 124 -15.22 0.87 -7.63
N PRO A 125 -14.12 1.42 -8.18
CA PRO A 125 -13.43 2.54 -7.57
C PRO A 125 -14.31 3.81 -7.54
N LEU A 126 -14.27 4.54 -6.41
CA LEU A 126 -15.06 5.76 -6.20
C LEU A 126 -14.38 7.04 -6.67
N ASN A 127 -13.10 6.98 -7.01
CA ASN A 127 -12.25 8.13 -7.31
C ASN A 127 -11.25 7.81 -8.41
N VAL A 128 -10.68 8.86 -8.99
CA VAL A 128 -9.70 8.75 -10.09
C VAL A 128 -8.44 8.00 -9.67
N TYR A 129 -7.98 8.17 -8.42
CA TYR A 129 -6.84 7.39 -7.91
C TYR A 129 -7.11 5.89 -7.97
N GLY A 130 -8.23 5.43 -7.39
CA GLY A 130 -8.61 4.01 -7.42
C GLY A 130 -8.78 3.48 -8.84
N ALA A 131 -9.45 4.26 -9.71
CA ALA A 131 -9.64 3.89 -11.13
C ALA A 131 -8.31 3.79 -11.87
N SER A 132 -7.38 4.73 -11.68
CA SER A 132 -6.05 4.68 -12.31
C SER A 132 -5.20 3.51 -11.81
N LYS A 133 -5.31 3.16 -10.52
CA LYS A 133 -4.62 1.99 -9.96
C LYS A 133 -5.21 0.69 -10.50
N LEU A 134 -6.53 0.60 -10.64
CA LEU A 134 -7.21 -0.56 -11.25
C LEU A 134 -6.78 -0.74 -12.71
N ALA A 135 -6.75 0.34 -13.51
CA ALA A 135 -6.23 0.29 -14.86
C ALA A 135 -4.74 -0.15 -14.90
N GLY A 136 -3.95 0.19 -13.88
CA GLY A 136 -2.59 -0.30 -13.72
C GLY A 136 -2.52 -1.80 -13.39
N GLU A 137 -3.48 -2.35 -12.64
CA GLU A 137 -3.57 -3.80 -12.43
C GLU A 137 -3.82 -4.54 -13.75
N GLU A 138 -4.73 -4.02 -14.57
CA GLU A 138 -5.02 -4.56 -15.91
C GLU A 138 -3.81 -4.47 -16.83
N ALA A 139 -3.10 -3.33 -16.83
CA ALA A 139 -1.90 -3.11 -17.62
C ALA A 139 -0.71 -3.99 -17.22
N ALA A 140 -0.63 -4.41 -15.94
CA ALA A 140 0.39 -5.35 -15.47
C ALA A 140 0.26 -6.73 -16.14
N GLY A 141 -0.95 -7.11 -16.55
CA GLY A 141 -1.23 -8.37 -17.23
C GLY A 141 -1.32 -9.57 -16.28
N ALA A 142 -1.92 -10.66 -16.78
CA ALA A 142 -2.24 -11.85 -15.99
C ALA A 142 -1.00 -12.62 -15.46
N GLY A 143 0.17 -12.39 -16.03
CA GLY A 143 1.43 -13.03 -15.58
C GLY A 143 2.11 -12.30 -14.40
N ALA A 144 1.68 -11.10 -14.07
CA ALA A 144 2.24 -10.32 -12.96
C ALA A 144 1.60 -10.73 -11.62
N THR A 145 2.30 -10.47 -10.53
CA THR A 145 1.69 -10.40 -9.18
C THR A 145 1.10 -9.01 -8.99
N VAL A 146 -0.18 -8.91 -8.72
CA VAL A 146 -0.83 -7.66 -8.28
C VAL A 146 -1.06 -7.74 -6.77
N ALA A 147 -0.29 -6.98 -6.01
CA ALA A 147 -0.37 -6.96 -4.55
C ALA A 147 -1.20 -5.77 -4.08
N ARG A 148 -2.49 -6.00 -3.73
CA ARG A 148 -3.33 -4.97 -3.12
C ARG A 148 -3.04 -4.87 -1.64
N THR A 149 -2.84 -3.64 -1.18
CA THR A 149 -2.58 -3.32 0.23
C THR A 149 -3.32 -2.04 0.63
N THR A 150 -3.34 -1.72 1.92
CA THR A 150 -4.08 -0.56 2.43
C THR A 150 -3.39 0.08 3.63
N TRP A 151 -3.61 1.38 3.84
CA TRP A 151 -3.18 2.15 5.01
C TRP A 151 -1.73 1.89 5.46
N LEU A 152 -0.79 2.00 4.52
CA LEU A 152 0.63 1.71 4.76
C LEU A 152 1.21 2.55 5.91
N GLN A 153 1.80 1.86 6.88
CA GLN A 153 2.50 2.44 8.01
C GLN A 153 4.01 2.29 7.83
N SER A 154 4.69 3.43 7.90
CA SER A 154 6.15 3.47 7.72
C SER A 154 6.88 2.72 8.83
N ALA A 155 8.02 2.15 8.45
CA ALA A 155 8.96 1.54 9.38
C ALA A 155 9.75 2.62 10.18
N ASP A 156 10.19 3.68 9.51
CA ASP A 156 11.20 4.63 10.01
C ASP A 156 10.77 6.10 9.90
N GLY A 157 9.48 6.37 9.78
CA GLY A 157 9.02 7.73 9.52
C GLY A 157 7.68 8.05 10.18
N PRO A 158 7.20 9.27 10.00
CA PRO A 158 5.96 9.74 10.62
C PRO A 158 4.73 9.16 9.91
N GLY A 159 4.60 7.82 9.89
CA GLY A 159 3.32 7.19 9.60
C GLY A 159 2.27 7.64 10.59
N MET A 160 1.01 7.24 10.42
CA MET A 160 -0.07 7.69 11.33
C MET A 160 0.23 7.32 12.79
N VAL A 161 0.78 6.13 13.06
CA VAL A 161 1.19 5.72 14.42
C VAL A 161 2.20 6.70 15.02
N GLY A 162 3.22 7.11 14.28
CA GLY A 162 4.21 8.09 14.74
C GLY A 162 3.61 9.48 14.97
N ARG A 163 2.67 9.90 14.12
CA ARG A 163 1.96 11.19 14.29
C ARG A 163 1.08 11.19 15.55
N ILE A 164 0.35 10.09 15.79
CA ILE A 164 -0.46 9.91 16.99
C ILE A 164 0.43 9.93 18.23
N LEU A 165 1.55 9.20 18.18
CA LEU A 165 2.52 9.17 19.28
C LEU A 165 3.03 10.57 19.62
N ALA A 166 3.49 11.32 18.61
CA ALA A 166 3.97 12.69 18.79
C ALA A 166 2.87 13.66 19.31
N ALA A 167 1.61 13.50 18.85
CA ALA A 167 0.50 14.29 19.35
C ALA A 167 0.16 13.97 20.80
N LEU A 168 0.36 12.73 21.25
CA LEU A 168 0.16 12.31 22.63
C LEU A 168 1.27 12.81 23.58
N GLU A 169 2.42 13.26 23.08
CA GLU A 169 3.45 13.93 23.89
C GLU A 169 3.04 15.34 24.32
N GLY A 170 2.14 16.00 23.58
CA GLY A 170 1.51 17.28 23.97
C GLY A 170 0.31 17.06 24.89
N ASP A 171 -0.40 18.14 25.26
CA ASP A 171 -1.53 18.12 26.21
C ASP A 171 -2.91 18.22 25.53
N GLY A 172 -2.98 18.50 24.22
CA GLY A 172 -4.22 18.72 23.49
C GLY A 172 -4.96 17.43 23.08
N PRO A 173 -6.20 17.56 22.57
CA PRO A 173 -6.91 16.44 21.98
C PRO A 173 -6.21 15.95 20.70
N VAL A 174 -6.34 14.67 20.42
CA VAL A 174 -5.84 14.02 19.21
C VAL A 174 -7.03 13.63 18.36
N GLU A 175 -7.35 14.46 17.38
CA GLU A 175 -8.50 14.27 16.48
C GLU A 175 -8.16 13.24 15.41
N LEU A 176 -8.95 12.17 15.32
CA LEU A 176 -8.75 11.07 14.40
C LEU A 176 -10.06 10.69 13.70
N LEU A 177 -9.97 10.33 12.41
CA LEU A 177 -11.12 9.86 11.64
C LEU A 177 -11.63 8.53 12.20
N GLY A 178 -12.89 8.52 12.67
CA GLY A 178 -13.59 7.35 13.19
C GLY A 178 -14.57 6.71 12.20
N ASP A 179 -14.92 7.44 11.13
CA ASP A 179 -15.93 7.08 10.15
C ASP A 179 -15.42 6.18 9.00
N ARG A 180 -14.14 5.78 9.04
CA ARG A 180 -13.50 4.93 8.03
C ARG A 180 -12.81 3.75 8.65
N ARG A 181 -12.86 2.61 7.96
CA ARG A 181 -12.26 1.36 8.42
C ARG A 181 -11.51 0.67 7.30
N ALA A 182 -10.29 0.22 7.61
CA ALA A 182 -9.44 -0.57 6.71
C ALA A 182 -8.50 -1.48 7.53
N CYS A 183 -7.51 -2.09 6.89
CA CYS A 183 -6.48 -2.87 7.56
C CYS A 183 -5.20 -2.04 7.67
N PRO A 184 -4.84 -1.44 8.84
CA PRO A 184 -3.55 -0.76 8.99
C PRO A 184 -2.41 -1.72 8.70
N THR A 185 -1.65 -1.45 7.63
CA THR A 185 -0.62 -2.38 7.13
C THR A 185 0.77 -1.80 7.31
N PHE A 186 1.62 -2.54 8.02
CA PHE A 186 2.97 -2.12 8.37
C PHE A 186 3.97 -2.61 7.34
N ILE A 187 4.76 -1.69 6.80
CA ILE A 187 5.71 -1.96 5.72
C ILE A 187 6.73 -3.05 6.13
N VAL A 188 7.09 -3.12 7.40
CA VAL A 188 8.00 -4.16 7.93
C VAL A 188 7.41 -5.58 7.86
N ASP A 189 6.09 -5.69 7.88
CA ASP A 189 5.39 -6.97 7.72
C ASP A 189 5.05 -7.25 6.25
N LEU A 190 4.72 -6.20 5.50
CA LEU A 190 4.38 -6.29 4.08
C LEU A 190 5.57 -6.72 3.22
N VAL A 191 6.75 -6.15 3.45
CA VAL A 191 7.93 -6.36 2.59
C VAL A 191 8.36 -7.83 2.53
N PRO A 192 8.49 -8.59 3.65
CA PRO A 192 8.81 -10.01 3.58
C PRO A 192 7.81 -10.81 2.72
N ALA A 193 6.51 -10.53 2.85
CA ALA A 193 5.49 -11.21 2.06
C ALA A 193 5.59 -10.86 0.56
N LEU A 194 5.82 -9.58 0.22
CA LEU A 194 6.04 -9.18 -1.17
C LEU A 194 7.29 -9.82 -1.77
N LEU A 195 8.39 -9.95 -1.01
CA LEU A 195 9.61 -10.62 -1.46
C LEU A 195 9.36 -12.10 -1.70
N GLN A 196 8.58 -12.74 -0.85
CA GLN A 196 8.22 -14.15 -1.01
C GLN A 196 7.36 -14.38 -2.26
N LEU A 197 6.29 -13.57 -2.47
CA LEU A 197 5.47 -13.63 -3.67
C LEU A 197 6.30 -13.37 -4.95
N ALA A 198 7.27 -12.47 -4.88
CA ALA A 198 8.20 -12.16 -5.95
C ALA A 198 9.10 -13.35 -6.30
N ASP A 199 9.65 -14.03 -5.29
CA ASP A 199 10.52 -15.19 -5.47
C ASP A 199 9.78 -16.41 -6.05
N GLU A 200 8.53 -16.59 -5.64
CA GLU A 200 7.65 -17.65 -6.13
C GLU A 200 6.99 -17.28 -7.47
N ARG A 201 7.13 -16.02 -7.93
CA ARG A 201 6.52 -15.51 -9.16
C ARG A 201 5.02 -15.80 -9.23
N VAL A 202 4.32 -15.52 -8.12
CA VAL A 202 2.88 -15.80 -7.97
C VAL A 202 2.08 -14.91 -8.93
N PRO A 203 1.35 -15.47 -9.92
CA PRO A 203 0.56 -14.64 -10.82
C PRO A 203 -0.79 -14.29 -10.21
N GLY A 204 -1.37 -13.16 -10.69
CA GLY A 204 -2.71 -12.73 -10.34
C GLY A 204 -2.76 -11.82 -9.11
N VAL A 205 -3.99 -11.60 -8.62
CA VAL A 205 -4.25 -10.67 -7.52
C VAL A 205 -4.09 -11.36 -6.17
N VAL A 206 -3.34 -10.72 -5.27
CA VAL A 206 -3.16 -11.15 -3.88
C VAL A 206 -3.36 -9.95 -2.96
N HIS A 207 -4.20 -10.08 -1.95
CA HIS A 207 -4.30 -9.08 -0.89
C HIS A 207 -3.21 -9.34 0.16
N VAL A 208 -2.42 -8.32 0.47
CA VAL A 208 -1.31 -8.42 1.42
C VAL A 208 -1.45 -7.31 2.46
N VAL A 209 -2.07 -7.64 3.59
CA VAL A 209 -2.40 -6.70 4.66
C VAL A 209 -2.18 -7.34 6.04
N ASN A 210 -1.89 -6.54 7.06
CA ASN A 210 -1.94 -7.03 8.43
C ASN A 210 -3.37 -7.42 8.81
N GLU A 211 -3.52 -8.45 9.64
CA GLU A 211 -4.83 -8.91 10.11
C GLU A 211 -5.52 -7.87 10.98
N GLY A 212 -6.85 -7.90 10.93
CA GLY A 212 -7.74 -7.06 11.70
C GLY A 212 -8.12 -5.76 10.99
N VAL A 213 -9.31 -5.28 11.31
CA VAL A 213 -9.92 -4.06 10.76
C VAL A 213 -9.98 -3.01 11.85
N ALA A 214 -9.59 -1.78 11.54
CA ALA A 214 -9.63 -0.67 12.49
C ALA A 214 -9.97 0.66 11.81
N SER A 215 -10.52 1.59 12.60
CA SER A 215 -10.52 3.03 12.32
C SER A 215 -9.23 3.67 12.86
N TRP A 216 -8.96 4.92 12.48
CA TRP A 216 -7.84 5.65 13.07
C TRP A 216 -8.04 5.94 14.56
N VAL A 217 -9.28 6.08 15.02
CA VAL A 217 -9.62 6.20 16.45
C VAL A 217 -9.20 4.96 17.22
N GLU A 218 -9.52 3.76 16.70
CA GLU A 218 -9.11 2.50 17.33
C GLU A 218 -7.58 2.34 17.34
N VAL A 219 -6.90 2.73 16.27
CA VAL A 219 -5.42 2.78 16.24
C VAL A 219 -4.89 3.79 17.28
N GLY A 220 -5.55 4.96 17.41
CA GLY A 220 -5.23 5.96 18.43
C GLY A 220 -5.29 5.40 19.84
N HIS A 221 -6.34 4.69 20.16
CA HIS A 221 -6.49 4.03 21.48
C HIS A 221 -5.40 2.96 21.72
N LEU A 222 -5.00 2.21 20.67
CA LEU A 222 -3.89 1.26 20.81
C LEU A 222 -2.58 1.99 21.13
N VAL A 223 -2.27 3.09 20.43
CA VAL A 223 -1.06 3.89 20.71
C VAL A 223 -1.11 4.48 22.12
N ALA A 224 -2.27 5.04 22.53
CA ALA A 224 -2.46 5.59 23.88
C ALA A 224 -2.24 4.53 24.97
N ALA A 225 -2.73 3.30 24.76
CA ALA A 225 -2.51 2.18 25.68
C ALA A 225 -1.01 1.84 25.85
N GLU A 226 -0.26 1.81 24.74
CA GLU A 226 1.18 1.48 24.76
C GLU A 226 2.03 2.53 25.51
N VAL A 227 1.54 3.77 25.61
CA VAL A 227 2.27 4.85 26.29
C VAL A 227 1.67 5.27 27.62
N GLY A 228 0.57 4.64 28.02
CA GLY A 228 -0.15 4.98 29.27
C GLY A 228 -0.83 6.35 29.22
N ALA A 229 -1.20 6.84 28.02
CA ALA A 229 -1.89 8.10 27.85
C ALA A 229 -3.40 7.97 28.11
N ASP A 230 -4.02 9.08 28.47
CA ASP A 230 -5.46 9.16 28.70
C ASP A 230 -6.22 8.94 27.37
N PHE A 231 -7.14 7.98 27.35
CA PHE A 231 -7.96 7.64 26.19
C PHE A 231 -8.94 8.76 25.82
N ASP A 232 -9.38 9.56 26.77
CA ASP A 232 -10.30 10.68 26.53
C ASP A 232 -9.68 11.77 25.64
N ARG A 233 -8.37 11.74 25.47
CA ARG A 233 -7.65 12.60 24.53
C ARG A 233 -7.85 12.21 23.07
N ILE A 234 -8.23 10.97 22.78
CA ILE A 234 -8.53 10.50 21.42
C ILE A 234 -9.94 10.90 21.05
N VAL A 235 -10.08 11.90 20.21
CA VAL A 235 -11.35 12.46 19.78
C VAL A 235 -11.70 11.93 18.39
N SER A 236 -12.88 11.31 18.29
CA SER A 236 -13.41 10.85 17.00
C SER A 236 -13.99 12.02 16.22
N ILE A 237 -13.48 12.21 15.01
CA ILE A 237 -14.04 13.13 14.03
C ILE A 237 -14.44 12.37 12.76
N THR A 238 -15.30 12.99 11.95
CA THR A 238 -15.66 12.53 10.61
C THR A 238 -14.90 13.31 9.53
N GLU A 239 -14.94 12.84 8.29
CA GLU A 239 -14.32 13.58 7.19
C GLU A 239 -14.92 14.98 7.02
N SER A 240 -16.24 15.16 7.30
CA SER A 240 -16.89 16.46 7.23
C SER A 240 -16.36 17.46 8.27
N ASP A 241 -15.85 16.99 9.39
CA ASP A 241 -15.31 17.83 10.47
C ASP A 241 -13.93 18.41 10.11
N LEU A 242 -13.24 17.85 9.11
CA LEU A 242 -11.94 18.36 8.68
C LEU A 242 -11.98 19.78 8.10
N GLY A 243 -13.15 20.24 7.63
CA GLY A 243 -13.34 21.60 7.07
C GLY A 243 -12.50 21.90 5.83
N LEU A 244 -11.89 20.90 5.21
CA LEU A 244 -11.04 21.01 4.04
C LEU A 244 -11.75 20.44 2.80
N PRO A 245 -11.63 21.10 1.63
CA PRO A 245 -12.14 20.52 0.40
C PRO A 245 -11.36 19.24 0.07
N ARG A 246 -12.10 18.15 -0.06
CA ARG A 246 -11.56 16.84 -0.47
C ARG A 246 -12.37 16.37 -1.68
N PRO A 247 -11.92 16.69 -2.91
CA PRO A 247 -12.67 16.40 -4.12
C PRO A 247 -12.85 14.90 -4.37
N ALA A 248 -11.88 14.08 -3.97
CA ALA A 248 -11.94 12.65 -4.15
C ALA A 248 -12.84 11.98 -3.09
N ARG A 249 -13.85 11.23 -3.53
CA ARG A 249 -14.64 10.38 -2.64
C ARG A 249 -13.77 9.20 -2.15
N ARG A 250 -13.87 8.86 -0.88
CA ARG A 250 -13.13 7.74 -0.29
C ARG A 250 -14.09 6.69 0.25
N PRO A 251 -13.79 5.39 0.10
CA PRO A 251 -14.61 4.33 0.70
C PRO A 251 -14.64 4.47 2.22
N VAL A 252 -15.82 4.29 2.81
CA VAL A 252 -15.98 4.25 4.28
C VAL A 252 -15.46 2.95 4.89
N TYR A 253 -15.43 1.90 4.07
CA TYR A 253 -14.92 0.59 4.43
C TYR A 253 -14.13 0.00 3.27
N SER A 254 -12.85 -0.29 3.50
CA SER A 254 -11.96 -0.85 2.46
C SER A 254 -11.03 -1.93 3.02
N ALA A 255 -11.50 -2.63 4.05
CA ALA A 255 -10.74 -3.74 4.62
C ALA A 255 -10.61 -4.88 3.60
N LEU A 256 -9.42 -5.48 3.56
CA LEU A 256 -9.09 -6.57 2.65
C LEU A 256 -8.96 -7.90 3.41
N ASP A 257 -9.41 -9.00 2.80
CA ASP A 257 -9.15 -10.35 3.24
C ASP A 257 -8.04 -10.99 2.39
N SER A 258 -6.97 -11.47 3.03
CA SER A 258 -5.82 -12.10 2.38
C SER A 258 -6.06 -13.60 2.12
N ALA A 259 -7.18 -13.96 1.49
CA ALA A 259 -7.56 -15.35 1.25
C ALA A 259 -6.61 -16.04 0.26
N ALA A 260 -6.13 -15.34 -0.78
CA ALA A 260 -5.17 -15.88 -1.73
C ALA A 260 -3.84 -16.20 -1.04
N LEU A 261 -3.35 -15.34 -0.15
CA LEU A 261 -2.12 -15.58 0.60
C LEU A 261 -2.22 -16.88 1.42
N ARG A 262 -3.35 -17.09 2.11
CA ARG A 262 -3.60 -18.33 2.86
C ARG A 262 -3.70 -19.56 1.94
N ARG A 263 -4.35 -19.44 0.77
CA ARG A 263 -4.43 -20.54 -0.22
C ARG A 263 -3.07 -20.95 -0.77
N LEU A 264 -2.12 -20.01 -0.85
CA LEU A 264 -0.73 -20.28 -1.23
C LEU A 264 0.09 -20.95 -0.11
N GLY A 265 -0.49 -21.15 1.08
CA GLY A 265 0.19 -21.76 2.23
C GLY A 265 1.06 -20.77 3.02
N HIS A 266 0.95 -19.46 2.75
CA HIS A 266 1.65 -18.44 3.51
C HIS A 266 0.90 -18.09 4.80
N PRO A 267 1.60 -17.87 5.91
CA PRO A 267 0.95 -17.37 7.11
C PRO A 267 0.38 -15.97 6.86
N PRO A 268 -0.75 -15.63 7.50
CA PRO A 268 -1.23 -14.27 7.49
C PRO A 268 -0.18 -13.33 8.12
N LEU A 269 -0.17 -12.06 7.72
CA LEU A 269 0.62 -11.06 8.43
C LEU A 269 0.06 -10.93 9.85
N ARG A 270 0.93 -10.60 10.82
CA ARG A 270 0.51 -10.44 12.23
C ARG A 270 -0.65 -9.45 12.36
N HIS A 271 -1.41 -9.56 13.44
CA HIS A 271 -2.51 -8.63 13.70
C HIS A 271 -2.00 -7.18 13.89
N HIS A 272 -2.74 -6.19 13.36
CA HIS A 272 -2.32 -4.78 13.42
C HIS A 272 -2.07 -4.28 14.85
N ARG A 273 -2.72 -4.84 15.88
CA ARG A 273 -2.48 -4.49 17.28
C ARG A 273 -1.04 -4.76 17.69
N ASP A 274 -0.53 -5.93 17.36
CA ASP A 274 0.86 -6.31 17.68
C ASP A 274 1.86 -5.48 16.86
N ALA A 275 1.47 -5.10 15.64
CA ALA A 275 2.27 -4.24 14.78
C ALA A 275 2.33 -2.80 15.30
N VAL A 276 1.23 -2.25 15.85
CA VAL A 276 1.20 -0.96 16.54
C VAL A 276 2.13 -1.00 17.76
N ALA A 277 1.98 -1.99 18.65
CA ALA A 277 2.80 -2.13 19.84
C ALA A 277 4.30 -2.17 19.51
N ALA A 278 4.68 -3.01 18.53
CA ALA A 278 6.07 -3.10 18.06
C ALA A 278 6.59 -1.80 17.44
N THR A 279 5.72 -1.04 16.74
CA THR A 279 6.09 0.24 16.14
C THR A 279 6.29 1.31 17.19
N VAL A 280 5.40 1.41 18.18
CA VAL A 280 5.54 2.34 19.32
C VAL A 280 6.82 2.06 20.09
N ALA A 281 7.08 0.78 20.44
CA ALA A 281 8.30 0.38 21.12
C ALA A 281 9.56 0.82 20.36
N ARG A 282 9.60 0.65 19.05
CA ARG A 282 10.73 1.06 18.22
C ARG A 282 10.91 2.58 18.10
N LEU A 283 9.81 3.34 18.05
CA LEU A 283 9.88 4.80 17.95
C LEU A 283 10.31 5.47 19.26
N ARG A 284 10.23 4.76 20.39
CA ARG A 284 10.62 5.23 21.71
C ARG A 284 11.98 4.75 22.20
N GLY A 285 12.53 3.70 21.61
CA GLY A 285 13.85 3.13 21.90
C GLY A 285 14.94 3.71 21.05
#